data_a8ac9b3393fd20476a5712c87684dad4
#
_entry.id   a8ac9b3393fd20476a5712c87684dad4
#
_cell.length_a   1.000
_cell.length_b   1.000
_cell.length_c   1.000
_cell.angle_alpha   90.00
_cell.angle_beta   90.00
_cell.angle_gamma   90.00
#
_symmetry.space_group_name_H-M   'P 1'
#
loop_
_entity.id
_entity.type
_entity.pdbx_description
1 polymer ?
#
loop_
_entity_poly.entity_id
_entity_poly.type
_entity_poly.pdbx_seq_one_letter_code
_entity_poly.pdbx_strand_id
1 'polypeptide(L)'
;MTLQEFSEKFIPLPPQEKIRFIYMNIESLGKDEKILFLLSILKEEKSSPLVKATALKFLRQSSYPESELYRNFTEDHFPAIANAAKRAVKELGEKERDNDYYAEAFLRKLGSLTDKDRRLKILQAIARLTAPWVLSVLVGALNDPAERNRDFLVQVLAEREIWNPAPLYEKLVSPPWYARSAVLKVLGRRRDPEALQAIEKTLADPNVDVRRSAAEALAEIGGKDALGILVRLAKDKNSYVRQAAKDALRKVSTVRFSG
;
A
#
# COMPACT_ATOMS: atom_id res chain seq x y z
N MET A 1 -13.40 -7.08 -23.96
CA MET A 1 -14.74 -6.91 -23.34
C MET A 1 -14.55 -5.94 -22.18
N THR A 2 -15.36 -4.91 -22.09
CA THR A 2 -15.35 -3.98 -20.95
C THR A 2 -16.00 -4.62 -19.72
N LEU A 3 -15.71 -4.09 -18.53
CA LEU A 3 -16.33 -4.56 -17.28
C LEU A 3 -17.87 -4.45 -17.34
N GLN A 4 -18.38 -3.41 -17.99
CA GLN A 4 -19.81 -3.21 -18.14
C GLN A 4 -20.45 -4.29 -19.03
N GLU A 5 -19.91 -4.54 -20.21
CA GLU A 5 -20.37 -5.60 -21.13
C GLU A 5 -20.30 -6.98 -20.50
N PHE A 6 -19.25 -7.23 -19.70
CA PHE A 6 -19.07 -8.48 -18.96
C PHE A 6 -20.17 -8.65 -17.91
N SER A 7 -20.45 -7.60 -17.14
CA SER A 7 -21.46 -7.63 -16.07
C SER A 7 -22.87 -7.77 -16.65
N GLU A 8 -23.22 -7.08 -17.73
CA GLU A 8 -24.51 -7.20 -18.41
C GLU A 8 -24.80 -8.63 -18.88
N LYS A 9 -23.78 -9.33 -19.37
CA LYS A 9 -23.89 -10.75 -19.79
C LYS A 9 -23.94 -11.72 -18.60
N PHE A 10 -23.28 -11.38 -17.51
CA PHE A 10 -23.16 -12.25 -16.32
C PHE A 10 -24.41 -12.23 -15.42
N ILE A 11 -24.97 -11.03 -15.18
CA ILE A 11 -26.04 -10.83 -14.20
C ILE A 11 -27.24 -11.76 -14.43
N PRO A 12 -27.79 -11.90 -15.65
CA PRO A 12 -29.01 -12.69 -15.91
C PRO A 12 -28.81 -14.20 -15.84
N LEU A 13 -27.56 -14.68 -15.77
CA LEU A 13 -27.26 -16.12 -15.84
C LEU A 13 -27.62 -16.84 -14.53
N PRO A 14 -28.09 -18.10 -14.62
CA PRO A 14 -28.25 -18.95 -13.45
C PRO A 14 -26.89 -19.35 -12.86
N PRO A 15 -26.82 -19.78 -11.58
CA PRO A 15 -25.56 -19.99 -10.88
C PRO A 15 -24.54 -20.89 -11.60
N GLN A 16 -24.99 -21.99 -12.21
CA GLN A 16 -24.08 -22.90 -12.92
C GLN A 16 -23.49 -22.25 -14.18
N GLU A 17 -24.31 -21.51 -14.92
CA GLU A 17 -23.85 -20.78 -16.11
C GLU A 17 -22.97 -19.59 -15.74
N LYS A 18 -23.23 -18.92 -14.60
CA LYS A 18 -22.33 -17.90 -14.03
C LYS A 18 -20.92 -18.45 -13.81
N ILE A 19 -20.81 -19.63 -13.21
CA ILE A 19 -19.52 -20.29 -13.00
C ILE A 19 -18.84 -20.56 -14.34
N ARG A 20 -19.55 -21.16 -15.29
CA ARG A 20 -19.02 -21.46 -16.62
C ARG A 20 -18.59 -20.18 -17.35
N PHE A 21 -19.38 -19.12 -17.25
CA PHE A 21 -19.09 -17.83 -17.85
C PHE A 21 -17.79 -17.21 -17.29
N ILE A 22 -17.59 -17.26 -15.97
CA ILE A 22 -16.34 -16.82 -15.33
C ILE A 22 -15.16 -17.61 -15.93
N TYR A 23 -15.21 -18.93 -15.91
CA TYR A 23 -14.12 -19.78 -16.42
C TYR A 23 -13.75 -19.49 -17.88
N MET A 24 -14.72 -19.17 -18.71
CA MET A 24 -14.49 -18.98 -20.15
C MET A 24 -14.09 -17.55 -20.51
N ASN A 25 -14.50 -16.55 -19.74
CA ASN A 25 -14.43 -15.16 -20.19
C ASN A 25 -13.64 -14.22 -19.25
N ILE A 26 -13.32 -14.62 -18.02
CA ILE A 26 -12.71 -13.73 -17.02
C ILE A 26 -11.36 -13.16 -17.48
N GLU A 27 -10.61 -13.89 -18.28
CA GLU A 27 -9.32 -13.46 -18.83
C GLU A 27 -9.46 -12.41 -19.96
N SER A 28 -10.68 -12.14 -20.43
CA SER A 28 -10.94 -11.04 -21.39
C SER A 28 -10.98 -9.66 -20.71
N LEU A 29 -11.04 -9.61 -19.38
CA LEU A 29 -10.97 -8.38 -18.59
C LEU A 29 -9.52 -8.01 -18.28
N GLY A 30 -9.23 -6.71 -18.23
CA GLY A 30 -7.99 -6.20 -17.66
C GLY A 30 -7.82 -6.64 -16.18
N LYS A 31 -6.58 -6.62 -15.68
CA LYS A 31 -6.28 -7.12 -14.32
C LYS A 31 -7.15 -6.45 -13.26
N ASP A 32 -7.25 -5.13 -13.29
CA ASP A 32 -7.99 -4.36 -12.30
C ASP A 32 -9.51 -4.57 -12.44
N GLU A 33 -10.02 -4.57 -13.66
CA GLU A 33 -11.43 -4.85 -13.93
C GLU A 33 -11.83 -6.25 -13.47
N LYS A 34 -10.96 -7.26 -13.69
CA LYS A 34 -11.13 -8.63 -13.19
C LYS A 34 -11.27 -8.65 -11.67
N ILE A 35 -10.37 -8.00 -10.94
CA ILE A 35 -10.38 -7.93 -9.49
C ILE A 35 -11.67 -7.25 -9.01
N LEU A 36 -12.02 -6.08 -9.55
CA LEU A 36 -13.23 -5.36 -9.18
C LEU A 36 -14.49 -6.20 -9.40
N PHE A 37 -14.58 -6.91 -10.52
CA PHE A 37 -15.70 -7.80 -10.81
C PHE A 37 -15.81 -8.94 -9.80
N LEU A 38 -14.71 -9.62 -9.51
CA LEU A 38 -14.69 -10.74 -8.56
C LEU A 38 -15.04 -10.29 -7.13
N LEU A 39 -14.56 -9.11 -6.72
CA LEU A 39 -14.93 -8.51 -5.42
C LEU A 39 -16.41 -8.16 -5.36
N SER A 40 -17.02 -7.69 -6.46
CA SER A 40 -18.46 -7.40 -6.50
C SER A 40 -19.31 -8.65 -6.24
N ILE A 41 -18.91 -9.81 -6.76
CA ILE A 41 -19.58 -11.09 -6.49
C ILE A 41 -19.56 -11.45 -5.01
N LEU A 42 -18.45 -11.19 -4.31
CA LEU A 42 -18.33 -11.50 -2.88
C LEU A 42 -19.19 -10.58 -2.01
N LYS A 43 -19.41 -9.35 -2.43
CA LYS A 43 -20.28 -8.37 -1.74
C LYS A 43 -21.77 -8.64 -1.97
N GLU A 44 -22.14 -9.33 -3.03
CA GLU A 44 -23.51 -9.64 -3.36
C GLU A 44 -24.07 -10.73 -2.43
N GLU A 45 -24.99 -10.38 -1.51
CA GLU A 45 -25.55 -11.32 -0.53
C GLU A 45 -26.27 -12.51 -1.20
N LYS A 46 -26.97 -12.26 -2.30
CA LYS A 46 -27.76 -13.28 -3.04
C LYS A 46 -26.93 -14.15 -3.97
N SER A 47 -25.64 -13.90 -4.12
CA SER A 47 -24.78 -14.75 -4.95
C SER A 47 -24.67 -16.16 -4.38
N SER A 48 -24.83 -17.15 -5.27
CA SER A 48 -24.71 -18.58 -4.91
C SER A 48 -23.33 -18.87 -4.27
N PRO A 49 -23.29 -19.75 -3.23
CA PRO A 49 -22.05 -20.16 -2.57
C PRO A 49 -20.97 -20.65 -3.53
N LEU A 50 -21.35 -21.40 -4.57
CA LEU A 50 -20.41 -21.89 -5.58
C LEU A 50 -19.86 -20.78 -6.46
N VAL A 51 -20.63 -19.74 -6.76
CA VAL A 51 -20.18 -18.58 -7.51
C VAL A 51 -19.20 -17.76 -6.66
N LYS A 52 -19.47 -17.56 -5.35
CA LYS A 52 -18.55 -16.93 -4.40
C LYS A 52 -17.24 -17.70 -4.25
N ALA A 53 -17.32 -19.03 -4.11
CA ALA A 53 -16.12 -19.88 -4.04
C ALA A 53 -15.28 -19.80 -5.33
N THR A 54 -15.94 -19.69 -6.50
CA THR A 54 -15.28 -19.48 -7.79
C THR A 54 -14.59 -18.12 -7.83
N ALA A 55 -15.25 -17.07 -7.36
CA ALA A 55 -14.65 -15.72 -7.28
C ALA A 55 -13.40 -15.72 -6.39
N LEU A 56 -13.43 -16.33 -5.20
CA LEU A 56 -12.27 -16.47 -4.32
C LEU A 56 -11.11 -17.22 -4.99
N LYS A 57 -11.41 -18.29 -5.76
CA LYS A 57 -10.42 -19.04 -6.51
C LYS A 57 -9.71 -18.16 -7.55
N PHE A 58 -10.47 -17.39 -8.34
CA PHE A 58 -9.89 -16.54 -9.38
C PHE A 58 -9.16 -15.31 -8.80
N LEU A 59 -9.64 -14.72 -7.71
CA LEU A 59 -8.90 -13.68 -6.96
C LEU A 59 -7.53 -14.19 -6.52
N ARG A 60 -7.47 -15.39 -5.94
CA ARG A 60 -6.21 -16.05 -5.57
C ARG A 60 -5.28 -16.24 -6.79
N GLN A 61 -5.81 -16.73 -7.92
CA GLN A 61 -5.04 -16.91 -9.16
C GLN A 61 -4.53 -15.59 -9.74
N SER A 62 -5.27 -14.50 -9.54
CA SER A 62 -4.87 -13.14 -9.94
C SER A 62 -3.86 -12.50 -8.99
N SER A 63 -3.37 -13.27 -7.98
CA SER A 63 -2.44 -12.80 -6.95
C SER A 63 -2.96 -11.58 -6.19
N TYR A 64 -4.28 -11.54 -5.91
CA TYR A 64 -4.88 -10.51 -5.07
C TYR A 64 -4.36 -10.64 -3.63
N PRO A 65 -3.68 -9.62 -3.08
CA PRO A 65 -2.80 -9.79 -1.93
C PRO A 65 -3.48 -9.69 -0.56
N GLU A 66 -4.78 -9.34 -0.50
CA GLU A 66 -5.46 -9.12 0.78
C GLU A 66 -5.79 -10.43 1.49
N SER A 67 -4.87 -10.89 2.34
CA SER A 67 -5.07 -12.10 3.16
C SER A 67 -6.27 -11.98 4.10
N GLU A 68 -6.58 -10.77 4.58
CA GLU A 68 -7.72 -10.50 5.46
C GLU A 68 -9.07 -10.75 4.75
N LEU A 69 -9.19 -10.39 3.47
CA LEU A 69 -10.37 -10.73 2.70
C LEU A 69 -10.68 -12.22 2.77
N TYR A 70 -9.67 -13.07 2.54
CA TYR A 70 -9.86 -14.52 2.55
C TYR A 70 -10.13 -15.04 3.97
N ARG A 71 -9.49 -14.47 5.01
CA ARG A 71 -9.72 -14.85 6.41
C ARG A 71 -11.18 -14.68 6.81
N ASN A 72 -11.85 -13.63 6.33
CA ASN A 72 -13.27 -13.38 6.61
C ASN A 72 -14.20 -14.49 6.09
N PHE A 73 -13.73 -15.33 5.16
CA PHE A 73 -14.49 -16.44 4.61
C PHE A 73 -14.01 -17.82 5.10
N THR A 74 -13.01 -17.92 5.97
CA THR A 74 -12.49 -19.24 6.42
C THR A 74 -13.46 -20.02 7.28
N GLU A 75 -14.37 -19.34 7.96
CA GLU A 75 -15.40 -19.92 8.82
C GLU A 75 -16.81 -19.76 8.21
N ASP A 76 -16.88 -19.57 6.88
CA ASP A 76 -18.16 -19.47 6.18
C ASP A 76 -18.98 -20.76 6.34
N HIS A 77 -20.30 -20.59 6.51
CA HIS A 77 -21.24 -21.68 6.70
C HIS A 77 -21.25 -22.68 5.53
N PHE A 78 -20.90 -22.23 4.32
CA PHE A 78 -20.81 -23.07 3.14
C PHE A 78 -19.41 -23.64 2.95
N PRO A 79 -19.21 -24.97 3.04
CA PRO A 79 -17.89 -25.61 2.94
C PRO A 79 -17.10 -25.25 1.67
N ALA A 80 -17.79 -25.01 0.56
CA ALA A 80 -17.13 -24.63 -0.69
C ALA A 80 -16.41 -23.27 -0.59
N ILE A 81 -17.03 -22.30 0.09
CA ILE A 81 -16.46 -20.98 0.34
C ILE A 81 -15.31 -21.11 1.35
N ALA A 82 -15.58 -21.73 2.51
CA ALA A 82 -14.59 -21.93 3.57
C ALA A 82 -13.33 -22.64 3.06
N ASN A 83 -13.45 -23.70 2.28
CA ASN A 83 -12.31 -24.42 1.73
C ASN A 83 -11.53 -23.60 0.69
N ALA A 84 -12.22 -22.84 -0.16
CA ALA A 84 -11.55 -21.94 -1.11
C ALA A 84 -10.74 -20.85 -0.38
N ALA A 85 -11.32 -20.27 0.67
CA ALA A 85 -10.67 -19.27 1.49
C ALA A 85 -9.47 -19.84 2.27
N LYS A 86 -9.60 -20.99 2.93
CA LYS A 86 -8.50 -21.68 3.66
C LYS A 86 -7.31 -21.96 2.75
N ARG A 87 -7.58 -22.42 1.51
CA ARG A 87 -6.51 -22.64 0.53
C ARG A 87 -5.81 -21.33 0.15
N ALA A 88 -6.58 -20.25 -0.07
CA ALA A 88 -6.01 -18.94 -0.40
C ALA A 88 -5.14 -18.40 0.75
N VAL A 89 -5.61 -18.46 2.00
CA VAL A 89 -4.85 -18.04 3.19
C VAL A 89 -3.54 -18.82 3.32
N LYS A 90 -3.60 -20.15 3.12
CA LYS A 90 -2.39 -20.98 3.19
C LYS A 90 -1.36 -20.60 2.15
N GLU A 91 -1.77 -20.50 0.87
CA GLU A 91 -0.86 -20.17 -0.23
C GLU A 91 -0.29 -18.75 -0.13
N LEU A 92 -1.10 -17.78 0.34
CA LEU A 92 -0.62 -16.42 0.58
C LEU A 92 0.38 -16.39 1.74
N GLY A 93 0.11 -17.10 2.83
CA GLY A 93 1.04 -17.19 3.96
C GLY A 93 2.35 -17.89 3.62
N GLU A 94 2.37 -18.84 2.69
CA GLU A 94 3.60 -19.44 2.15
C GLU A 94 4.37 -18.40 1.30
N LYS A 95 3.68 -17.70 0.40
CA LYS A 95 4.29 -16.65 -0.43
C LYS A 95 4.76 -15.46 0.40
N GLU A 96 4.03 -15.06 1.43
CA GLU A 96 4.44 -13.99 2.35
C GLU A 96 5.74 -14.37 3.07
N ARG A 97 5.85 -15.59 3.59
CA ARG A 97 7.08 -16.09 4.25
C ARG A 97 8.27 -16.14 3.29
N ASP A 98 8.07 -16.57 2.05
CA ASP A 98 9.11 -16.57 1.03
C ASP A 98 9.55 -15.14 0.67
N ASN A 99 8.58 -14.22 0.54
CA ASN A 99 8.85 -12.82 0.27
C ASN A 99 9.64 -12.17 1.41
N ASP A 100 9.28 -12.43 2.66
CA ASP A 100 9.98 -11.93 3.84
C ASP A 100 11.41 -12.49 3.90
N TYR A 101 11.59 -13.76 3.64
CA TYR A 101 12.91 -14.39 3.57
C TYR A 101 13.82 -13.72 2.53
N TYR A 102 13.32 -13.50 1.30
CA TYR A 102 14.09 -12.82 0.25
C TYR A 102 14.37 -11.36 0.63
N ALA A 103 13.39 -10.65 1.16
CA ALA A 103 13.56 -9.27 1.58
C ALA A 103 14.62 -9.13 2.67
N GLU A 104 14.59 -9.98 3.71
CA GLU A 104 15.59 -9.99 4.77
C GLU A 104 17.00 -10.34 4.27
N ALA A 105 17.12 -11.33 3.39
CA ALA A 105 18.40 -11.72 2.80
C ALA A 105 19.02 -10.57 2.01
N PHE A 106 18.24 -9.87 1.20
CA PHE A 106 18.68 -8.69 0.46
C PHE A 106 19.07 -7.54 1.38
N LEU A 107 18.26 -7.22 2.38
CA LEU A 107 18.56 -6.14 3.34
C LEU A 107 19.83 -6.43 4.15
N ARG A 108 20.02 -7.69 4.57
CA ARG A 108 21.25 -8.12 5.25
C ARG A 108 22.47 -7.93 4.33
N LYS A 109 22.35 -8.31 3.06
CA LYS A 109 23.43 -8.11 2.08
C LYS A 109 23.72 -6.64 1.82
N LEU A 110 22.70 -5.80 1.67
CA LEU A 110 22.87 -4.36 1.54
C LEU A 110 23.55 -3.75 2.77
N GLY A 111 23.13 -4.15 3.97
CA GLY A 111 23.72 -3.68 5.23
C GLY A 111 25.19 -4.08 5.43
N SER A 112 25.65 -5.16 4.79
CA SER A 112 27.07 -5.58 4.81
C SER A 112 27.97 -4.77 3.87
N LEU A 113 27.40 -3.96 2.99
CA LEU A 113 28.18 -3.13 2.05
C LEU A 113 28.45 -1.76 2.66
N THR A 114 29.73 -1.40 2.78
CA THR A 114 30.16 -0.06 3.25
C THR A 114 30.03 1.00 2.17
N ASP A 115 30.27 0.63 0.90
CA ASP A 115 30.22 1.53 -0.24
C ASP A 115 28.79 1.95 -0.58
N LYS A 116 28.48 3.23 -0.39
CA LYS A 116 27.16 3.82 -0.65
C LYS A 116 26.75 3.79 -2.13
N ASP A 117 27.71 3.95 -3.05
CA ASP A 117 27.42 3.99 -4.49
C ASP A 117 27.13 2.58 -5.01
N ARG A 118 27.79 1.57 -4.45
CA ARG A 118 27.48 0.16 -4.73
C ARG A 118 26.08 -0.20 -4.21
N ARG A 119 25.72 0.25 -2.99
CA ARG A 119 24.35 0.05 -2.48
C ARG A 119 23.32 0.72 -3.39
N LEU A 120 23.58 1.95 -3.84
CA LEU A 120 22.67 2.66 -4.75
C LEU A 120 22.48 1.89 -6.07
N LYS A 121 23.55 1.39 -6.70
CA LYS A 121 23.43 0.58 -7.92
C LYS A 121 22.56 -0.65 -7.73
N ILE A 122 22.68 -1.33 -6.59
CA ILE A 122 21.86 -2.49 -6.26
C ILE A 122 20.39 -2.08 -6.07
N LEU A 123 20.14 -0.99 -5.33
CA LEU A 123 18.78 -0.47 -5.13
C LEU A 123 18.13 -0.06 -6.45
N GLN A 124 18.89 0.55 -7.37
CA GLN A 124 18.41 0.88 -8.71
C GLN A 124 18.03 -0.36 -9.53
N ALA A 125 18.83 -1.44 -9.40
CA ALA A 125 18.51 -2.70 -10.07
C ALA A 125 17.25 -3.35 -9.47
N ILE A 126 17.12 -3.39 -8.15
CA ILE A 126 15.96 -3.95 -7.44
C ILE A 126 14.69 -3.15 -7.77
N ALA A 127 14.77 -1.83 -7.83
CA ALA A 127 13.64 -0.96 -8.11
C ALA A 127 12.97 -1.22 -9.48
N ARG A 128 13.68 -1.84 -10.42
CA ARG A 128 13.15 -2.24 -11.73
C ARG A 128 12.39 -3.56 -11.72
N LEU A 129 12.48 -4.31 -10.64
CA LEU A 129 11.81 -5.60 -10.51
C LEU A 129 10.36 -5.42 -10.05
N THR A 130 9.51 -6.37 -10.42
CA THR A 130 8.07 -6.38 -10.09
C THR A 130 7.70 -7.47 -9.06
N ALA A 131 8.70 -8.19 -8.53
CA ALA A 131 8.46 -9.25 -7.54
C ALA A 131 7.84 -8.67 -6.24
N PRO A 132 6.95 -9.41 -5.57
CA PRO A 132 6.25 -8.93 -4.36
C PRO A 132 7.19 -8.48 -3.22
N TRP A 133 8.31 -9.19 -3.02
CA TRP A 133 9.31 -8.86 -1.99
C TRP A 133 10.05 -7.54 -2.21
N VAL A 134 10.00 -6.99 -3.43
CA VAL A 134 10.72 -5.75 -3.78
C VAL A 134 10.27 -4.57 -2.94
N LEU A 135 8.97 -4.43 -2.67
CA LEU A 135 8.44 -3.34 -1.84
C LEU A 135 9.05 -3.39 -0.43
N SER A 136 9.08 -4.57 0.19
CA SER A 136 9.66 -4.75 1.54
C SER A 136 11.15 -4.39 1.56
N VAL A 137 11.90 -4.74 0.50
CA VAL A 137 13.32 -4.33 0.39
C VAL A 137 13.46 -2.82 0.25
N LEU A 138 12.69 -2.17 -0.63
CA LEU A 138 12.80 -0.72 -0.84
C LEU A 138 12.41 0.06 0.41
N VAL A 139 11.34 -0.34 1.11
CA VAL A 139 10.92 0.25 2.38
C VAL A 139 11.94 -0.01 3.48
N GLY A 140 12.46 -1.24 3.59
CA GLY A 140 13.52 -1.60 4.55
C GLY A 140 14.81 -0.81 4.32
N ALA A 141 15.17 -0.60 3.05
CA ALA A 141 16.36 0.15 2.65
C ALA A 141 16.29 1.67 2.92
N LEU A 142 15.13 2.21 3.32
CA LEU A 142 15.05 3.59 3.86
C LEU A 142 15.89 3.76 5.14
N ASN A 143 16.40 2.67 5.71
CA ASN A 143 17.43 2.69 6.76
C ASN A 143 18.85 3.01 6.25
N ASP A 144 19.07 3.15 4.95
CA ASP A 144 20.41 3.46 4.40
C ASP A 144 20.94 4.76 5.02
N PRO A 145 22.16 4.78 5.57
CA PRO A 145 22.74 5.97 6.18
C PRO A 145 23.02 7.09 5.15
N ALA A 146 23.20 6.75 3.87
CA ALA A 146 23.46 7.73 2.82
C ALA A 146 22.16 8.42 2.38
N GLU A 147 22.11 9.74 2.51
CA GLU A 147 20.94 10.55 2.13
C GLU A 147 20.58 10.38 0.66
N ARG A 148 21.55 10.39 -0.24
CA ARG A 148 21.34 10.18 -1.67
C ARG A 148 20.59 8.87 -1.97
N ASN A 149 20.90 7.80 -1.24
CA ASN A 149 20.23 6.52 -1.42
C ASN A 149 18.77 6.58 -0.93
N ARG A 150 18.53 7.27 0.18
CA ARG A 150 17.18 7.51 0.69
C ARG A 150 16.36 8.40 -0.26
N ASP A 151 16.95 9.44 -0.82
CA ASP A 151 16.25 10.32 -1.78
C ASP A 151 15.84 9.57 -3.04
N PHE A 152 16.71 8.70 -3.56
CA PHE A 152 16.36 7.78 -4.64
C PHE A 152 15.17 6.88 -4.25
N LEU A 153 15.20 6.29 -3.06
CA LEU A 153 14.11 5.42 -2.58
C LEU A 153 12.81 6.19 -2.39
N VAL A 154 12.87 7.43 -1.87
CA VAL A 154 11.71 8.31 -1.73
C VAL A 154 11.06 8.58 -3.09
N GLN A 155 11.85 8.87 -4.12
CA GLN A 155 11.34 9.07 -5.47
C GLN A 155 10.67 7.79 -6.00
N VAL A 156 11.37 6.65 -5.95
CA VAL A 156 10.85 5.37 -6.45
C VAL A 156 9.56 4.95 -5.75
N LEU A 157 9.51 5.06 -4.42
CA LEU A 157 8.35 4.67 -3.63
C LEU A 157 7.17 5.64 -3.80
N ALA A 158 7.43 6.92 -4.08
CA ALA A 158 6.38 7.89 -4.36
C ALA A 158 5.66 7.62 -5.70
N GLU A 159 6.41 7.17 -6.71
CA GLU A 159 5.92 6.92 -8.07
C GLU A 159 5.40 5.49 -8.27
N ARG A 160 5.86 4.54 -7.42
CA ARG A 160 5.50 3.13 -7.54
C ARG A 160 4.05 2.89 -7.15
N GLU A 161 3.36 2.04 -7.92
CA GLU A 161 2.07 1.50 -7.53
C GLU A 161 2.23 0.60 -6.29
N ILE A 162 1.55 0.94 -5.21
CA ILE A 162 1.60 0.21 -3.94
C ILE A 162 0.17 -0.15 -3.54
N TRP A 163 -0.16 -1.43 -3.62
CA TRP A 163 -1.48 -1.96 -3.28
C TRP A 163 -1.71 -2.05 -1.76
N ASN A 164 -0.64 -2.30 -1.00
CA ASN A 164 -0.69 -2.34 0.45
C ASN A 164 0.36 -1.38 1.02
N PRO A 165 -0.02 -0.21 1.55
CA PRO A 165 0.89 0.75 2.15
C PRO A 165 1.30 0.41 3.59
N ALA A 166 0.79 -0.66 4.21
CA ALA A 166 1.08 -1.02 5.60
C ALA A 166 2.58 -1.03 5.95
N PRO A 167 3.50 -1.56 5.10
CA PRO A 167 4.93 -1.50 5.38
C PRO A 167 5.49 -0.08 5.52
N LEU A 168 4.90 0.91 4.82
CA LEU A 168 5.27 2.32 4.99
C LEU A 168 4.79 2.85 6.35
N TYR A 169 3.56 2.52 6.75
CA TYR A 169 3.02 2.98 8.04
C TYR A 169 3.77 2.37 9.23
N GLU A 170 4.11 1.09 9.15
CA GLU A 170 4.92 0.40 10.17
C GLU A 170 6.31 1.02 10.30
N LYS A 171 6.87 1.51 9.19
CA LYS A 171 8.18 2.16 9.18
C LYS A 171 8.19 3.52 9.91
N LEU A 172 7.04 4.17 10.08
CA LEU A 172 6.94 5.44 10.81
C LEU A 172 7.30 5.35 12.30
N VAL A 173 7.27 4.15 12.89
CA VAL A 173 7.65 3.92 14.29
C VAL A 173 9.01 3.23 14.44
N SER A 174 9.65 2.86 13.32
CA SER A 174 10.94 2.14 13.33
C SER A 174 12.13 3.11 13.46
N PRO A 175 13.22 2.75 14.17
CA PRO A 175 14.48 3.45 14.04
C PRO A 175 15.11 3.18 12.67
N PRO A 176 15.95 4.06 12.13
CA PRO A 176 16.35 5.36 12.68
C PRO A 176 15.41 6.50 12.24
N TRP A 177 15.55 7.68 12.88
CA TRP A 177 14.70 8.86 12.64
C TRP A 177 14.68 9.30 11.16
N TYR A 178 15.79 9.23 10.46
CA TYR A 178 15.87 9.62 9.05
C TYR A 178 15.07 8.69 8.13
N ALA A 179 14.88 7.44 8.51
CA ALA A 179 13.97 6.54 7.80
C ALA A 179 12.50 6.95 7.97
N ARG A 180 12.10 7.33 9.20
CA ARG A 180 10.75 7.85 9.47
C ARG A 180 10.48 9.14 8.67
N SER A 181 11.47 10.06 8.66
CA SER A 181 11.41 11.28 7.85
C SER A 181 11.29 10.95 6.35
N ALA A 182 12.03 9.97 5.84
CA ALA A 182 11.94 9.56 4.43
C ALA A 182 10.57 8.97 4.08
N VAL A 183 9.97 8.17 4.97
CA VAL A 183 8.60 7.67 4.78
C VAL A 183 7.58 8.80 4.71
N LEU A 184 7.68 9.80 5.58
CA LEU A 184 6.81 10.97 5.54
C LEU A 184 6.90 11.70 4.19
N LYS A 185 8.12 11.84 3.64
CA LYS A 185 8.32 12.39 2.29
C LYS A 185 7.65 11.52 1.21
N VAL A 186 7.70 10.19 1.33
CA VAL A 186 7.00 9.29 0.41
C VAL A 186 5.49 9.53 0.47
N LEU A 187 4.91 9.49 1.67
CA LEU A 187 3.46 9.64 1.87
C LEU A 187 2.93 11.00 1.41
N GLY A 188 3.70 12.07 1.68
CA GLY A 188 3.38 13.40 1.18
C GLY A 188 3.35 13.48 -0.34
N ARG A 189 4.40 12.99 -1.02
CA ARG A 189 4.47 12.99 -2.49
C ARG A 189 3.39 12.13 -3.15
N ARG A 190 2.98 11.03 -2.51
CA ARG A 190 1.86 10.21 -2.95
C ARG A 190 0.51 10.89 -2.75
N ARG A 191 0.45 11.94 -1.94
CA ARG A 191 -0.78 12.63 -1.55
C ARG A 191 -1.84 11.66 -1.01
N ASP A 192 -1.40 10.67 -0.23
CA ASP A 192 -2.23 9.61 0.31
C ASP A 192 -3.06 10.11 1.51
N PRO A 193 -4.36 10.33 1.39
CA PRO A 193 -5.19 10.80 2.50
C PRO A 193 -5.38 9.74 3.59
N GLU A 194 -5.22 8.44 3.28
CA GLU A 194 -5.33 7.36 4.26
C GLU A 194 -4.14 7.35 5.23
N ALA A 195 -3.02 7.97 4.83
CA ALA A 195 -1.84 8.13 5.67
C ALA A 195 -2.03 9.12 6.84
N LEU A 196 -3.06 9.98 6.83
CA LEU A 196 -3.21 11.05 7.80
C LEU A 196 -3.18 10.57 9.26
N GLN A 197 -3.87 9.47 9.57
CA GLN A 197 -3.87 8.89 10.91
C GLN A 197 -2.49 8.39 11.35
N ALA A 198 -1.73 7.78 10.43
CA ALA A 198 -0.37 7.32 10.70
C ALA A 198 0.60 8.50 10.87
N ILE A 199 0.48 9.54 10.04
CA ILE A 199 1.27 10.77 10.14
C ILE A 199 0.97 11.49 11.46
N GLU A 200 -0.27 11.54 11.90
CA GLU A 200 -0.66 12.19 13.15
C GLU A 200 0.08 11.62 14.35
N LYS A 201 0.33 10.32 14.39
CA LYS A 201 1.11 9.67 15.47
C LYS A 201 2.55 10.19 15.53
N THR A 202 3.11 10.66 14.42
CA THR A 202 4.49 11.19 14.36
C THR A 202 4.63 12.60 14.92
N LEU A 203 3.53 13.28 15.27
CA LEU A 203 3.58 14.60 15.91
C LEU A 203 4.23 14.56 17.29
N ALA A 204 4.22 13.41 17.95
CA ALA A 204 4.88 13.16 19.21
C ALA A 204 6.30 12.59 19.07
N ASP A 205 6.84 12.48 17.84
CA ASP A 205 8.18 11.94 17.62
C ASP A 205 9.23 12.74 18.38
N PRO A 206 10.18 12.09 19.08
CA PRO A 206 11.22 12.80 19.79
C PRO A 206 12.13 13.63 18.87
N ASN A 207 12.30 13.21 17.63
CA ASN A 207 13.17 13.89 16.66
C ASN A 207 12.43 15.05 15.96
N VAL A 208 13.06 16.21 15.97
CA VAL A 208 12.54 17.47 15.38
C VAL A 208 12.35 17.34 13.87
N ASP A 209 13.28 16.69 13.18
CA ASP A 209 13.21 16.56 11.72
C ASP A 209 12.06 15.64 11.27
N VAL A 210 11.71 14.64 12.06
CA VAL A 210 10.52 13.80 11.81
C VAL A 210 9.26 14.65 11.92
N ARG A 211 9.10 15.45 12.99
CA ARG A 211 7.94 16.32 13.16
C ARG A 211 7.86 17.40 12.07
N ARG A 212 9.02 17.92 11.63
CA ARG A 212 9.09 18.86 10.49
C ARG A 212 8.65 18.19 9.18
N SER A 213 9.16 16.98 8.90
CA SER A 213 8.76 16.21 7.71
C SER A 213 7.27 15.85 7.72
N ALA A 214 6.66 15.67 8.90
CA ALA A 214 5.22 15.49 9.02
C ALA A 214 4.45 16.74 8.56
N ALA A 215 4.91 17.96 8.91
CA ALA A 215 4.31 19.20 8.42
C ALA A 215 4.41 19.33 6.90
N GLU A 216 5.57 18.98 6.32
CA GLU A 216 5.80 19.00 4.87
C GLU A 216 4.87 18.00 4.14
N ALA A 217 4.77 16.77 4.67
CA ALA A 217 3.89 15.73 4.12
C ALA A 217 2.41 16.13 4.16
N LEU A 218 1.95 16.69 5.27
CA LEU A 218 0.58 17.19 5.43
C LEU A 218 0.25 18.32 4.44
N ALA A 219 1.25 19.18 4.13
CA ALA A 219 1.09 20.24 3.14
C ALA A 219 0.90 19.69 1.71
N GLU A 220 1.54 18.57 1.39
CA GLU A 220 1.42 17.93 0.08
C GLU A 220 0.13 17.13 -0.07
N ILE A 221 -0.30 16.46 1.00
CA ILE A 221 -1.59 15.74 1.05
C ILE A 221 -2.75 16.73 0.96
N GLY A 222 -2.70 17.80 1.75
CA GLY A 222 -3.73 18.84 1.76
C GLY A 222 -5.06 18.36 2.37
N GLY A 223 -6.12 19.12 2.10
CA GLY A 223 -7.47 18.81 2.61
C GLY A 223 -7.74 19.32 4.02
N LYS A 224 -9.01 19.18 4.46
CA LYS A 224 -9.49 19.75 5.73
C LYS A 224 -8.83 19.06 6.95
N ASP A 225 -8.68 17.75 6.87
CA ASP A 225 -8.14 16.96 7.99
C ASP A 225 -6.64 17.23 8.17
N ALA A 226 -5.86 17.31 7.08
CA ALA A 226 -4.46 17.72 7.12
C ALA A 226 -4.28 19.12 7.73
N LEU A 227 -5.18 20.07 7.39
CA LEU A 227 -5.17 21.42 8.01
C LEU A 227 -5.37 21.34 9.52
N GLY A 228 -6.31 20.52 10.01
CA GLY A 228 -6.54 20.31 11.45
C GLY A 228 -5.29 19.82 12.18
N ILE A 229 -4.55 18.90 11.55
CA ILE A 229 -3.29 18.37 12.10
C ILE A 229 -2.19 19.44 12.08
N LEU A 230 -2.05 20.22 10.98
CA LEU A 230 -1.08 21.30 10.85
C LEU A 230 -1.28 22.41 11.90
N VAL A 231 -2.53 22.75 12.24
CA VAL A 231 -2.83 23.73 13.30
C VAL A 231 -2.26 23.28 14.66
N ARG A 232 -2.27 21.98 14.95
CA ARG A 232 -1.63 21.44 16.17
C ARG A 232 -0.12 21.52 16.09
N LEU A 233 0.52 21.18 14.95
CA LEU A 233 1.96 21.32 14.74
C LEU A 233 2.44 22.78 14.80
N ALA A 234 1.61 23.74 14.44
CA ALA A 234 1.94 25.16 14.57
C ALA A 234 2.11 25.62 16.04
N LYS A 235 1.76 24.76 17.00
CA LYS A 235 1.97 24.94 18.45
C LYS A 235 3.12 24.09 19.01
N ASP A 236 3.92 23.41 18.15
CA ASP A 236 5.04 22.59 18.58
C ASP A 236 6.02 23.36 19.48
N LYS A 237 6.63 22.65 20.42
CA LYS A 237 7.66 23.23 21.31
C LYS A 237 8.88 23.77 20.56
N ASN A 238 9.23 23.20 19.43
CA ASN A 238 10.38 23.57 18.61
C ASN A 238 10.01 24.64 17.58
N SER A 239 10.80 25.70 17.46
CA SER A 239 10.54 26.81 16.55
C SER A 239 10.60 26.43 15.07
N TYR A 240 11.50 25.52 14.69
CA TYR A 240 11.61 25.05 13.29
C TYR A 240 10.38 24.25 12.86
N VAL A 241 9.83 23.44 13.76
CA VAL A 241 8.58 22.69 13.48
C VAL A 241 7.40 23.66 13.37
N ARG A 242 7.28 24.63 14.29
CA ARG A 242 6.24 25.68 14.20
C ARG A 242 6.32 26.45 12.88
N GLN A 243 7.53 26.79 12.45
CA GLN A 243 7.71 27.52 11.18
C GLN A 243 7.29 26.66 10.00
N ALA A 244 7.76 25.41 9.91
CA ALA A 244 7.35 24.46 8.86
C ALA A 244 5.83 24.27 8.80
N ALA A 245 5.16 24.12 9.96
CA ALA A 245 3.71 24.01 10.02
C ALA A 245 3.00 25.29 9.53
N LYS A 246 3.49 26.48 9.87
CA LYS A 246 2.92 27.75 9.37
C LYS A 246 3.08 27.90 7.86
N ASP A 247 4.23 27.51 7.31
CA ASP A 247 4.49 27.56 5.87
C ASP A 247 3.61 26.54 5.12
N ALA A 248 3.44 25.35 5.69
CA ALA A 248 2.51 24.34 5.22
C ALA A 248 1.05 24.85 5.20
N LEU A 249 0.59 25.50 6.27
CA LEU A 249 -0.74 26.10 6.34
C LEU A 249 -0.96 27.15 5.26
N ARG A 250 0.02 28.01 4.99
CA ARG A 250 -0.05 28.99 3.90
C ARG A 250 -0.18 28.29 2.54
N LYS A 251 0.66 27.30 2.27
CA LYS A 251 0.64 26.53 1.02
C LYS A 251 -0.73 25.91 0.75
N VAL A 252 -1.33 25.25 1.74
CA VAL A 252 -2.64 24.59 1.60
C VAL A 252 -3.77 25.61 1.45
N SER A 253 -3.68 26.78 2.11
CA SER A 253 -4.70 27.83 2.02
C SER A 253 -4.71 28.51 0.65
N THR A 254 -3.55 28.69 0.00
CA THR A 254 -3.45 29.32 -1.33
C THR A 254 -4.02 28.45 -2.45
N VAL A 255 -3.95 27.12 -2.33
CA VAL A 255 -4.52 26.18 -3.32
C VAL A 255 -6.06 26.24 -3.34
N ARG A 256 -6.73 26.65 -2.25
CA ARG A 256 -8.20 26.76 -2.17
C ARG A 256 -8.79 27.95 -2.93
N PHE A 257 -8.02 28.97 -3.29
CA PHE A 257 -8.51 30.17 -3.95
C PHE A 257 -8.23 30.20 -5.46
N SER A 258 -7.67 29.14 -6.02
CA SER A 258 -7.29 29.03 -7.44
C SER A 258 -8.16 28.01 -8.24
N GLY A 259 -9.26 27.52 -7.67
CA GLY A 259 -10.17 26.56 -8.28
C GLY A 259 -11.62 27.03 -8.32
#